data_af1257c62486f622dd2ea0e1f8b06f4b
#
_entry.id   af1257c62486f622dd2ea0e1f8b06f4b
#
_cell.length_a   1.000
_cell.length_b   1.000
_cell.length_c   1.000
_cell.angle_alpha   90.00
_cell.angle_beta   90.00
_cell.angle_gamma   90.00
#
_symmetry.space_group_name_H-M   'P 1'
#
loop_
_entity.id
_entity.type
_entity.pdbx_description
1 polymer ?
#
loop_
_entity_poly.entity_id
_entity_poly.type
_entity_poly.pdbx_seq_one_letter_code
_entity_poly.pdbx_strand_id
1 'polypeptide(L)'
;MSKQTATKKNTISWLADVVKKYLVLLSLFSTFLVLPIGFYFNKTITSIKPLISNTILLLAFLTILPSMIQLKTEGLLKSVKKFKEILLSLLYVFAVSPLLAYLIAPTLGDPHIGVGYFAANIVPASSASIGYVLIAGGSIELATVLAVLTLILGIPLIPVILSLYSRSVSVSVPMEPVINSLVEVLVLPLILGQLTRYILIRRKGLHTWIG
;
A
#
# COMPACT_ATOMS: atom_id res chain seq x y z
N MET A 1 13.64 -43.60 9.42
CA MET A 1 14.76 -42.69 9.06
C MET A 1 14.41 -42.04 7.73
N SER A 2 13.82 -40.88 7.78
CA SER A 2 13.40 -40.08 6.60
C SER A 2 14.56 -39.14 6.26
N LYS A 3 15.21 -39.37 5.11
CA LYS A 3 16.21 -38.43 4.55
C LYS A 3 15.52 -37.16 4.12
N GLN A 4 15.68 -36.07 4.91
CA GLN A 4 15.39 -34.73 4.43
C GLN A 4 16.31 -34.41 3.27
N THR A 5 15.80 -34.41 2.06
CA THR A 5 16.45 -33.85 0.88
C THR A 5 16.69 -32.37 1.11
N ALA A 6 17.93 -32.00 1.38
CA ALA A 6 18.40 -30.62 1.42
C ALA A 6 18.21 -30.01 0.02
N THR A 7 17.11 -29.29 -0.17
CA THR A 7 16.85 -28.54 -1.39
C THR A 7 17.93 -27.46 -1.51
N LYS A 8 18.73 -27.55 -2.56
CA LYS A 8 19.79 -26.59 -2.90
C LYS A 8 19.15 -25.20 -2.99
N LYS A 9 19.36 -24.38 -1.97
CA LYS A 9 18.80 -23.01 -1.89
C LYS A 9 19.33 -22.23 -3.08
N ASN A 10 18.46 -21.89 -4.03
CA ASN A 10 18.82 -21.05 -5.17
C ASN A 10 19.27 -19.67 -4.64
N THR A 11 20.26 -19.06 -5.30
CA THR A 11 20.78 -17.72 -4.96
C THR A 11 19.66 -16.69 -4.78
N ILE A 12 18.60 -16.81 -5.57
CA ILE A 12 17.41 -15.95 -5.51
C ILE A 12 16.64 -16.15 -4.18
N SER A 13 16.46 -17.39 -3.71
CA SER A 13 15.77 -17.65 -2.44
C SER A 13 16.58 -17.16 -1.24
N TRP A 14 17.90 -17.31 -1.29
CA TRP A 14 18.80 -16.78 -0.27
C TRP A 14 18.73 -15.24 -0.20
N LEU A 15 18.78 -14.55 -1.35
CA LEU A 15 18.61 -13.10 -1.43
C LEU A 15 17.27 -12.65 -0.89
N ALA A 16 16.18 -13.35 -1.22
CA ALA A 16 14.85 -13.04 -0.70
C ALA A 16 14.79 -13.19 0.83
N ASP A 17 15.41 -14.21 1.39
CA ASP A 17 15.47 -14.40 2.85
C ASP A 17 16.31 -13.31 3.55
N VAL A 18 17.44 -12.90 2.95
CA VAL A 18 18.27 -11.80 3.47
C VAL A 18 17.50 -10.48 3.43
N VAL A 19 16.85 -10.16 2.30
CA VAL A 19 16.05 -8.94 2.16
C VAL A 19 14.91 -8.94 3.17
N LYS A 20 14.17 -10.03 3.34
CA LYS A 20 13.09 -10.13 4.34
C LYS A 20 13.62 -9.92 5.77
N LYS A 21 14.74 -10.55 6.10
CA LYS A 21 15.33 -10.48 7.46
C LYS A 21 15.81 -9.07 7.81
N TYR A 22 16.40 -8.36 6.85
CA TYR A 22 17.01 -7.05 7.07
C TYR A 22 16.21 -5.90 6.44
N LEU A 23 14.94 -6.11 6.07
CA LEU A 23 14.11 -5.15 5.35
C LEU A 23 14.07 -3.76 6.01
N VAL A 24 13.88 -3.73 7.33
CA VAL A 24 13.82 -2.47 8.10
C VAL A 24 15.19 -1.78 8.10
N LEU A 25 16.27 -2.52 8.33
CA LEU A 25 17.63 -1.96 8.31
C LEU A 25 18.00 -1.45 6.93
N LEU A 26 17.67 -2.21 5.87
CA LEU A 26 17.92 -1.81 4.48
C LEU A 26 17.14 -0.56 4.10
N SER A 27 15.87 -0.45 4.53
CA SER A 27 15.05 0.73 4.26
C SER A 27 15.58 1.99 4.99
N LEU A 28 15.96 1.86 6.26
CA LEU A 28 16.60 2.95 7.00
C LEU A 28 17.92 3.36 6.36
N PHE A 29 18.79 2.40 6.06
CA PHE A 29 20.08 2.67 5.42
C PHE A 29 19.92 3.35 4.07
N SER A 30 19.00 2.88 3.22
CA SER A 30 18.72 3.52 1.93
C SER A 30 18.21 4.94 2.09
N THR A 31 17.36 5.21 3.09
CA THR A 31 16.87 6.57 3.38
C THR A 31 18.01 7.50 3.77
N PHE A 32 18.87 7.07 4.71
CA PHE A 32 20.03 7.87 5.13
C PHE A 32 21.02 8.12 3.99
N LEU A 33 21.15 7.19 3.04
CA LEU A 33 22.04 7.33 1.91
C LEU A 33 21.45 8.25 0.82
N VAL A 34 20.14 8.14 0.55
CA VAL A 34 19.49 8.89 -0.52
C VAL A 34 19.23 10.36 -0.14
N LEU A 35 18.98 10.66 1.15
CA LEU A 35 18.75 12.05 1.59
C LEU A 35 19.87 13.02 1.23
N PRO A 36 21.16 12.76 1.56
CA PRO A 36 22.26 13.65 1.18
C PRO A 36 22.44 13.76 -0.34
N ILE A 37 22.25 12.65 -1.07
CA ILE A 37 22.32 12.62 -2.54
C ILE A 37 21.22 13.50 -3.12
N GLY A 38 19.99 13.38 -2.64
CA GLY A 38 18.86 14.20 -3.08
C GLY A 38 19.10 15.69 -2.81
N PHE A 39 19.69 16.03 -1.66
CA PHE A 39 20.04 17.41 -1.34
C PHE A 39 21.13 17.97 -2.26
N TYR A 40 22.18 17.22 -2.50
CA TYR A 40 23.30 17.64 -3.35
C TYR A 40 22.89 17.78 -4.82
N PHE A 41 22.08 16.86 -5.35
CA PHE A 41 21.62 16.86 -6.74
C PHE A 41 20.26 17.51 -6.96
N ASN A 42 19.76 18.34 -6.03
CA ASN A 42 18.41 18.92 -6.08
C ASN A 42 18.10 19.62 -7.41
N LYS A 43 19.03 20.42 -7.96
CA LYS A 43 18.83 21.10 -9.25
C LYS A 43 18.63 20.12 -10.41
N THR A 44 19.44 19.07 -10.47
CA THR A 44 19.34 18.02 -11.51
C THR A 44 18.04 17.22 -11.36
N ILE A 45 17.67 16.85 -10.12
CA ILE A 45 16.44 16.13 -9.80
C ILE A 45 15.23 16.97 -10.20
N THR A 46 15.23 18.27 -9.94
CA THR A 46 14.14 19.18 -10.30
C THR A 46 13.96 19.26 -11.82
N SER A 47 15.04 19.27 -12.61
CA SER A 47 14.96 19.32 -14.07
C SER A 47 14.37 18.04 -14.70
N ILE A 48 14.58 16.87 -14.07
CA ILE A 48 14.08 15.58 -14.54
C ILE A 48 12.84 15.10 -13.76
N LYS A 49 12.23 16.00 -12.96
CA LYS A 49 11.05 15.69 -12.13
C LYS A 49 9.92 14.96 -12.86
N PRO A 50 9.51 15.37 -14.10
CA PRO A 50 8.45 14.65 -14.82
C PRO A 50 8.83 13.20 -15.12
N LEU A 51 10.07 12.95 -15.53
CA LEU A 51 10.57 11.60 -15.81
C LEU A 51 10.57 10.74 -14.53
N ILE A 52 11.04 11.31 -13.42
CA ILE A 52 11.05 10.63 -12.11
C ILE A 52 9.62 10.30 -11.68
N SER A 53 8.68 11.24 -11.80
CA SER A 53 7.29 11.06 -11.41
C SER A 53 6.64 9.91 -12.20
N ASN A 54 6.78 9.90 -13.52
CA ASN A 54 6.24 8.84 -14.36
C ASN A 54 6.89 7.48 -14.07
N THR A 55 8.20 7.46 -13.79
CA THR A 55 8.91 6.23 -13.41
C THR A 55 8.40 5.69 -12.07
N ILE A 56 8.17 6.57 -11.09
CA ILE A 56 7.61 6.18 -9.78
C ILE A 56 6.21 5.58 -9.95
N LEU A 57 5.35 6.20 -10.76
CA LEU A 57 4.00 5.68 -11.03
C LEU A 57 4.06 4.29 -11.68
N LEU A 58 4.93 4.09 -12.66
CA LEU A 58 5.12 2.79 -13.31
C LEU A 58 5.63 1.73 -12.33
N LEU A 59 6.63 2.07 -11.51
CA LEU A 59 7.16 1.16 -10.49
C LEU A 59 6.12 0.85 -9.42
N ALA A 60 5.33 1.81 -8.97
CA ALA A 60 4.22 1.62 -8.04
C ALA A 60 3.19 0.65 -8.64
N PHE A 61 2.78 0.87 -9.89
CA PHE A 61 1.88 -0.03 -10.59
C PHE A 61 2.41 -1.47 -10.64
N LEU A 62 3.67 -1.66 -11.06
CA LEU A 62 4.30 -2.98 -11.16
C LEU A 62 4.45 -3.66 -9.78
N THR A 63 4.63 -2.89 -8.72
CA THR A 63 4.74 -3.41 -7.34
C THR A 63 3.37 -3.82 -6.78
N ILE A 64 2.33 -3.05 -7.09
CA ILE A 64 0.98 -3.26 -6.57
C ILE A 64 0.27 -4.39 -7.33
N LEU A 65 0.48 -4.51 -8.64
CA LEU A 65 -0.20 -5.49 -9.48
C LEU A 65 -0.10 -6.95 -8.96
N PRO A 66 1.07 -7.49 -8.59
CA PRO A 66 1.17 -8.84 -8.01
C PRO A 66 0.36 -9.00 -6.72
N SER A 67 0.33 -7.97 -5.87
CA SER A 67 -0.47 -7.97 -4.65
C SER A 67 -1.98 -8.03 -4.95
N MET A 68 -2.42 -7.32 -6.00
CA MET A 68 -3.82 -7.34 -6.45
C MET A 68 -4.22 -8.68 -7.07
N ILE A 69 -3.31 -9.39 -7.73
CA ILE A 69 -3.55 -10.76 -8.24
C ILE A 69 -3.73 -11.73 -7.07
N GLN A 70 -2.96 -11.57 -6.00
CA GLN A 70 -3.03 -12.44 -4.81
C GLN A 70 -4.22 -12.13 -3.91
N LEU A 71 -4.86 -10.98 -4.07
CA LEU A 71 -5.95 -10.52 -3.22
C LEU A 71 -7.19 -11.40 -3.39
N LYS A 72 -7.58 -12.14 -2.32
CA LYS A 72 -8.72 -13.06 -2.31
C LYS A 72 -10.02 -12.29 -2.02
N THR A 73 -10.71 -11.85 -3.06
CA THR A 73 -11.99 -11.11 -2.92
C THR A 73 -13.18 -12.02 -2.62
N GLU A 74 -13.05 -13.34 -2.87
CA GLU A 74 -14.09 -14.32 -2.67
C GLU A 74 -14.46 -14.52 -1.18
N GLY A 75 -13.54 -14.19 -0.27
CA GLY A 75 -13.75 -14.27 1.18
C GLY A 75 -14.58 -13.14 1.78
N LEU A 76 -14.80 -12.05 1.05
CA LEU A 76 -15.50 -10.86 1.56
C LEU A 76 -16.88 -11.19 2.14
N LEU A 77 -17.67 -11.97 1.42
CA LEU A 77 -19.03 -12.34 1.84
C LEU A 77 -19.06 -13.25 3.08
N LYS A 78 -18.03 -14.10 3.26
CA LYS A 78 -17.95 -14.97 4.44
C LYS A 78 -17.56 -14.19 5.71
N SER A 79 -16.84 -13.10 5.56
CA SER A 79 -16.35 -12.31 6.69
C SER A 79 -17.36 -11.29 7.22
N VAL A 80 -18.52 -11.11 6.57
CA VAL A 80 -19.61 -10.23 7.06
C VAL A 80 -20.05 -10.62 8.47
N LYS A 81 -19.88 -11.87 8.89
CA LYS A 81 -20.14 -12.33 10.26
C LYS A 81 -19.28 -11.61 11.32
N LYS A 82 -18.12 -11.06 10.95
CA LYS A 82 -17.21 -10.28 11.81
C LYS A 82 -17.44 -8.77 11.64
N PHE A 83 -18.71 -8.36 11.57
CA PHE A 83 -19.07 -6.97 11.28
C PHE A 83 -18.50 -5.97 12.29
N LYS A 84 -18.44 -6.32 13.56
CA LYS A 84 -17.90 -5.44 14.62
C LYS A 84 -16.42 -5.14 14.42
N GLU A 85 -15.62 -6.16 14.12
CA GLU A 85 -14.19 -6.06 13.88
C GLU A 85 -13.91 -5.25 12.59
N ILE A 86 -14.72 -5.49 11.56
CA ILE A 86 -14.63 -4.74 10.31
C ILE A 86 -14.95 -3.26 10.54
N LEU A 87 -16.08 -2.97 11.20
CA LEU A 87 -16.51 -1.60 11.47
C LEU A 87 -15.48 -0.85 12.33
N LEU A 88 -14.96 -1.49 13.38
CA LEU A 88 -13.94 -0.90 14.26
C LEU A 88 -12.67 -0.59 13.46
N SER A 89 -12.24 -1.49 12.58
CA SER A 89 -11.05 -1.29 11.75
C SER A 89 -11.25 -0.18 10.73
N LEU A 90 -12.41 -0.10 10.09
CA LEU A 90 -12.75 0.98 9.17
C LEU A 90 -12.80 2.34 9.88
N LEU A 91 -13.38 2.37 11.08
CA LEU A 91 -13.39 3.57 11.92
C LEU A 91 -11.96 4.00 12.26
N TYR A 92 -11.09 3.05 12.60
CA TYR A 92 -9.69 3.36 12.87
C TYR A 92 -9.00 3.96 11.64
N VAL A 93 -9.13 3.34 10.48
CA VAL A 93 -8.45 3.78 9.24
C VAL A 93 -8.99 5.11 8.72
N PHE A 94 -10.32 5.32 8.70
CA PHE A 94 -10.93 6.48 8.06
C PHE A 94 -11.38 7.59 9.03
N ALA A 95 -11.30 7.37 10.34
CA ALA A 95 -11.61 8.40 11.33
C ALA A 95 -10.46 8.64 12.30
N VAL A 96 -9.96 7.60 13.00
CA VAL A 96 -8.93 7.77 14.03
C VAL A 96 -7.60 8.18 13.41
N SER A 97 -7.13 7.49 12.36
CA SER A 97 -5.87 7.81 11.69
C SER A 97 -5.88 9.22 11.08
N PRO A 98 -6.90 9.64 10.30
CA PRO A 98 -7.01 11.02 9.82
C PRO A 98 -7.10 12.06 10.94
N LEU A 99 -7.81 11.76 12.03
CA LEU A 99 -7.89 12.67 13.18
C LEU A 99 -6.53 12.88 13.84
N LEU A 100 -5.77 11.82 14.06
CA LEU A 100 -4.40 11.92 14.59
C LEU A 100 -3.50 12.69 13.63
N ALA A 101 -3.60 12.42 12.33
CA ALA A 101 -2.86 13.16 11.33
C ALA A 101 -3.23 14.65 11.30
N TYR A 102 -4.50 14.99 11.46
CA TYR A 102 -4.99 16.37 11.57
C TYR A 102 -4.37 17.11 12.77
N LEU A 103 -4.25 16.44 13.91
CA LEU A 103 -3.66 17.02 15.13
C LEU A 103 -2.13 17.20 15.02
N ILE A 104 -1.45 16.28 14.33
CA ILE A 104 0.01 16.29 14.20
C ILE A 104 0.48 17.19 13.05
N ALA A 105 -0.22 17.25 11.94
CA ALA A 105 0.20 17.98 10.75
C ALA A 105 0.57 19.45 10.98
N PRO A 106 -0.14 20.23 11.84
CA PRO A 106 0.24 21.63 12.12
C PRO A 106 1.59 21.78 12.82
N THR A 107 2.05 20.75 13.53
CA THR A 107 3.34 20.80 14.25
C THR A 107 4.54 20.73 13.30
N LEU A 108 4.32 20.42 12.01
CA LEU A 108 5.38 20.33 10.99
C LEU A 108 5.83 21.70 10.46
N GLY A 109 5.17 22.78 10.86
CA GLY A 109 5.55 24.17 10.56
C GLY A 109 5.21 24.66 9.14
N ASP A 110 5.23 23.79 8.13
CA ASP A 110 4.85 24.13 6.74
C ASP A 110 3.53 23.47 6.38
N PRO A 111 2.49 24.25 6.01
CA PRO A 111 1.19 23.70 5.63
C PRO A 111 1.22 22.71 4.45
N HIS A 112 2.13 22.89 3.48
CA HIS A 112 2.28 21.96 2.36
C HIS A 112 2.86 20.60 2.83
N ILE A 113 3.83 20.62 3.74
CA ILE A 113 4.35 19.41 4.38
C ILE A 113 3.24 18.76 5.21
N GLY A 114 2.46 19.57 5.95
CA GLY A 114 1.29 19.11 6.71
C GLY A 114 0.28 18.38 5.84
N VAL A 115 -0.06 18.91 4.66
CA VAL A 115 -0.96 18.26 3.69
C VAL A 115 -0.38 16.95 3.18
N GLY A 116 0.92 16.91 2.86
CA GLY A 116 1.61 15.69 2.44
C GLY A 116 1.59 14.60 3.54
N TYR A 117 1.87 14.99 4.79
CA TYR A 117 1.80 14.11 5.95
C TYR A 117 0.38 13.58 6.17
N PHE A 118 -0.62 14.45 6.10
CA PHE A 118 -2.03 14.08 6.22
C PHE A 118 -2.43 13.09 5.12
N ALA A 119 -2.07 13.37 3.86
CA ALA A 119 -2.33 12.48 2.72
C ALA A 119 -1.74 11.08 2.91
N ALA A 120 -0.52 10.98 3.47
CA ALA A 120 0.13 9.70 3.76
C ALA A 120 -0.59 8.87 4.84
N ASN A 121 -1.39 9.50 5.71
CA ASN A 121 -2.10 8.85 6.81
C ASN A 121 -3.57 8.49 6.52
N ILE A 122 -4.09 8.85 5.34
CA ILE A 122 -5.45 8.51 4.91
C ILE A 122 -5.49 7.40 3.86
N VAL A 123 -4.33 6.75 3.59
CA VAL A 123 -4.23 5.67 2.61
C VAL A 123 -4.88 4.37 3.11
N PRO A 124 -5.35 3.50 2.19
CA PRO A 124 -5.89 2.19 2.54
C PRO A 124 -4.86 1.30 3.25
N ALA A 125 -5.34 0.28 3.95
CA ALA A 125 -4.48 -0.71 4.58
C ALA A 125 -3.58 -1.41 3.54
N SER A 126 -2.28 -1.45 3.82
CA SER A 126 -1.30 -2.07 2.94
C SER A 126 -1.44 -3.59 2.91
N SER A 127 -1.21 -4.22 1.76
CA SER A 127 -1.09 -5.68 1.66
C SER A 127 0.06 -6.24 2.53
N ALA A 128 1.09 -5.45 2.82
CA ALA A 128 2.15 -5.83 3.75
C ALA A 128 1.63 -6.05 5.19
N SER A 129 0.53 -5.39 5.57
CA SER A 129 -0.10 -5.59 6.89
C SER A 129 -0.58 -7.02 7.12
N ILE A 130 -0.95 -7.73 6.05
CA ILE A 130 -1.34 -9.15 6.11
C ILE A 130 -0.17 -10.02 6.61
N GLY A 131 1.05 -9.71 6.19
CA GLY A 131 2.26 -10.37 6.68
C GLY A 131 2.50 -10.14 8.18
N TYR A 132 2.28 -8.91 8.66
CA TYR A 132 2.39 -8.61 10.09
C TYR A 132 1.31 -9.31 10.93
N VAL A 133 0.08 -9.39 10.42
CA VAL A 133 -1.01 -10.14 11.06
C VAL A 133 -0.67 -11.63 11.16
N LEU A 134 -0.08 -12.21 10.11
CA LEU A 134 0.39 -13.60 10.13
C LEU A 134 1.45 -13.82 11.23
N ILE A 135 2.44 -12.94 11.33
CA ILE A 135 3.49 -13.04 12.36
C ILE A 135 2.91 -12.89 13.76
N ALA A 136 1.91 -12.03 13.94
CA ALA A 136 1.21 -11.81 15.20
C ALA A 136 0.20 -12.92 15.57
N GLY A 137 0.05 -13.97 14.73
CA GLY A 137 -0.93 -15.05 14.95
C GLY A 137 -2.39 -14.62 14.77
N GLY A 138 -2.63 -13.51 14.06
CA GLY A 138 -3.98 -12.99 13.80
C GLY A 138 -4.68 -13.65 12.61
N SER A 139 -5.93 -13.24 12.34
CA SER A 139 -6.73 -13.77 11.24
C SER A 139 -6.34 -13.15 9.90
N ILE A 140 -5.63 -13.93 9.07
CA ILE A 140 -5.23 -13.53 7.71
C ILE A 140 -6.46 -13.24 6.84
N GLU A 141 -7.54 -14.03 7.01
CA GLU A 141 -8.78 -13.82 6.28
C GLU A 141 -9.38 -12.44 6.56
N LEU A 142 -9.45 -12.06 7.84
CA LEU A 142 -9.95 -10.74 8.25
C LEU A 142 -9.05 -9.62 7.74
N ALA A 143 -7.73 -9.76 7.85
CA ALA A 143 -6.78 -8.79 7.34
C ALA A 143 -6.90 -8.59 5.82
N THR A 144 -7.08 -9.68 5.07
CA THR A 144 -7.30 -9.62 3.61
C THR A 144 -8.59 -8.89 3.27
N VAL A 145 -9.69 -9.20 3.99
CA VAL A 145 -10.98 -8.52 3.80
C VAL A 145 -10.87 -7.04 4.09
N LEU A 146 -10.20 -6.66 5.18
CA LEU A 146 -9.98 -5.26 5.54
C LEU A 146 -9.13 -4.52 4.49
N ALA A 147 -8.09 -5.16 3.96
CA ALA A 147 -7.28 -4.58 2.89
C ALA A 147 -8.13 -4.28 1.64
N VAL A 148 -9.02 -5.21 1.25
CA VAL A 148 -9.93 -5.00 0.11
C VAL A 148 -10.94 -3.90 0.40
N LEU A 149 -11.60 -3.94 1.56
CA LEU A 149 -12.64 -2.97 1.92
C LEU A 149 -12.06 -1.56 2.05
N THR A 150 -10.92 -1.41 2.70
CA THR A 150 -10.26 -0.09 2.84
C THR A 150 -9.79 0.44 1.49
N LEU A 151 -9.37 -0.43 0.56
CA LEU A 151 -9.01 -0.04 -0.80
C LEU A 151 -10.23 0.48 -1.56
N ILE A 152 -11.34 -0.27 -1.58
CA ILE A 152 -12.56 0.10 -2.29
C ILE A 152 -13.15 1.40 -1.71
N LEU A 153 -13.24 1.51 -0.39
CA LEU A 153 -13.75 2.71 0.28
C LEU A 153 -12.77 3.88 0.18
N GLY A 154 -11.48 3.64 0.14
CA GLY A 154 -10.44 4.65 0.01
C GLY A 154 -10.54 5.43 -1.30
N ILE A 155 -10.94 4.79 -2.40
CA ILE A 155 -11.07 5.46 -3.71
C ILE A 155 -11.94 6.72 -3.62
N PRO A 156 -13.19 6.68 -3.12
CA PRO A 156 -14.00 7.88 -2.94
C PRO A 156 -13.65 8.69 -1.69
N LEU A 157 -13.24 8.06 -0.58
CA LEU A 157 -13.05 8.76 0.69
C LEU A 157 -11.76 9.59 0.73
N ILE A 158 -10.67 9.12 0.13
CA ILE A 158 -9.39 9.84 0.14
C ILE A 158 -9.51 11.24 -0.46
N PRO A 159 -10.05 11.44 -1.69
CA PRO A 159 -10.20 12.78 -2.25
C PRO A 159 -11.07 13.70 -1.39
N VAL A 160 -12.16 13.16 -0.83
CA VAL A 160 -13.08 13.91 0.03
C VAL A 160 -12.38 14.35 1.31
N ILE A 161 -11.76 13.43 2.04
CA ILE A 161 -11.08 13.71 3.31
C ILE A 161 -9.90 14.67 3.09
N LEU A 162 -9.11 14.45 2.03
CA LEU A 162 -7.98 15.33 1.69
C LEU A 162 -8.44 16.73 1.30
N SER A 163 -9.54 16.85 0.53
CA SER A 163 -10.14 18.14 0.17
C SER A 163 -10.63 18.92 1.39
N LEU A 164 -11.27 18.23 2.34
CA LEU A 164 -11.72 18.86 3.58
C LEU A 164 -10.55 19.39 4.40
N TYR A 165 -9.49 18.57 4.55
CA TYR A 165 -8.29 18.97 5.29
C TYR A 165 -7.57 20.13 4.60
N SER A 166 -7.32 20.07 3.30
CA SER A 166 -6.59 21.10 2.56
C SER A 166 -7.28 22.47 2.61
N ARG A 167 -8.63 22.48 2.58
CA ARG A 167 -9.42 23.70 2.78
C ARG A 167 -9.25 24.26 4.20
N SER A 168 -9.20 23.41 5.23
CA SER A 168 -9.06 23.87 6.62
C SER A 168 -7.74 24.57 6.90
N VAL A 169 -6.68 24.21 6.15
CA VAL A 169 -5.34 24.83 6.27
C VAL A 169 -5.04 25.84 5.14
N SER A 170 -6.05 26.21 4.34
CA SER A 170 -5.95 27.17 3.24
C SER A 170 -4.90 26.81 2.18
N VAL A 171 -4.62 25.50 1.99
CA VAL A 171 -3.72 25.00 0.95
C VAL A 171 -4.55 24.51 -0.23
N SER A 172 -4.29 25.06 -1.41
CA SER A 172 -4.95 24.59 -2.63
C SER A 172 -4.28 23.29 -3.12
N VAL A 173 -5.02 22.19 -3.01
CA VAL A 173 -4.60 20.89 -3.58
C VAL A 173 -5.41 20.62 -4.83
N PRO A 174 -4.79 20.51 -6.01
CA PRO A 174 -5.51 20.15 -7.23
C PRO A 174 -5.99 18.70 -7.11
N MET A 175 -7.31 18.49 -7.06
CA MET A 175 -7.88 17.15 -6.86
C MET A 175 -7.81 16.27 -8.09
N GLU A 176 -7.74 16.86 -9.29
CA GLU A 176 -7.63 16.12 -10.54
C GLU A 176 -6.40 15.19 -10.59
N PRO A 177 -5.16 15.68 -10.34
CA PRO A 177 -4.00 14.78 -10.23
C PRO A 177 -4.12 13.72 -9.13
N VAL A 178 -4.77 14.05 -8.00
CA VAL A 178 -5.01 13.07 -6.92
C VAL A 178 -5.91 11.94 -7.41
N ILE A 179 -7.03 12.28 -8.04
CA ILE A 179 -7.98 11.29 -8.57
C ILE A 179 -7.33 10.47 -9.67
N ASN A 180 -6.61 11.09 -10.61
CA ASN A 180 -5.91 10.39 -11.68
C ASN A 180 -4.88 9.40 -11.12
N SER A 181 -4.07 9.82 -10.14
CA SER A 181 -3.11 8.93 -9.47
C SER A 181 -3.80 7.76 -8.75
N LEU A 182 -4.94 7.98 -8.10
CA LEU A 182 -5.72 6.91 -7.47
C LEU A 182 -6.24 5.90 -8.51
N VAL A 183 -6.72 6.39 -9.65
CA VAL A 183 -7.17 5.53 -10.75
C VAL A 183 -5.99 4.70 -11.30
N GLU A 184 -4.87 5.35 -11.59
CA GLU A 184 -3.70 4.69 -12.19
C GLU A 184 -3.02 3.70 -11.23
N VAL A 185 -2.92 4.03 -9.95
CA VAL A 185 -2.14 3.26 -8.98
C VAL A 185 -3.00 2.27 -8.18
N LEU A 186 -4.30 2.52 -8.00
CA LEU A 186 -5.18 1.62 -7.24
C LEU A 186 -6.22 0.94 -8.12
N VAL A 187 -6.96 1.69 -8.92
CA VAL A 187 -8.11 1.13 -9.67
C VAL A 187 -7.63 0.23 -10.81
N LEU A 188 -6.70 0.69 -11.64
CA LEU A 188 -6.18 -0.10 -12.75
C LEU A 188 -5.49 -1.39 -12.30
N PRO A 189 -4.55 -1.40 -11.32
CA PRO A 189 -3.97 -2.64 -10.83
C PRO A 189 -4.99 -3.57 -10.18
N LEU A 190 -6.02 -3.03 -9.50
CA LEU A 190 -7.08 -3.82 -8.90
C LEU A 190 -7.88 -4.57 -9.98
N ILE A 191 -8.35 -3.86 -11.02
CA ILE A 191 -9.10 -4.47 -12.12
C ILE A 191 -8.25 -5.49 -12.86
N LEU A 192 -7.04 -5.12 -13.28
CA LEU A 192 -6.14 -6.00 -14.02
C LEU A 192 -5.69 -7.20 -13.17
N GLY A 193 -5.42 -6.98 -11.89
CA GLY A 193 -5.04 -8.03 -10.95
C GLY A 193 -6.16 -9.04 -10.76
N GLN A 194 -7.40 -8.60 -10.53
CA GLN A 194 -8.55 -9.48 -10.36
C GLN A 194 -8.93 -10.18 -11.67
N LEU A 195 -8.83 -9.52 -12.81
CA LEU A 195 -9.05 -10.14 -14.12
C LEU A 195 -8.01 -11.23 -14.39
N THR A 196 -6.73 -10.93 -14.14
CA THR A 196 -5.64 -11.92 -14.27
C THR A 196 -5.86 -13.11 -13.35
N ARG A 197 -6.22 -12.87 -12.08
CA ARG A 197 -6.56 -13.90 -11.11
C ARG A 197 -7.71 -14.77 -11.63
N TYR A 198 -8.79 -14.17 -12.10
CA TYR A 198 -9.94 -14.88 -12.64
C TYR A 198 -9.57 -15.79 -13.82
N ILE A 199 -8.77 -15.29 -14.77
CA ILE A 199 -8.28 -16.04 -15.92
C ILE A 199 -7.39 -17.21 -15.49
N LEU A 200 -6.48 -16.99 -14.54
CA LEU A 200 -5.56 -18.02 -14.04
C LEU A 200 -6.32 -19.14 -13.31
N ILE A 201 -7.28 -18.81 -12.47
CA ILE A 201 -8.11 -19.81 -11.75
C ILE A 201 -8.92 -20.62 -12.76
N ARG A 202 -9.52 -19.99 -13.77
CA ARG A 202 -10.38 -20.67 -14.74
C ARG A 202 -9.61 -21.57 -15.70
N ARG A 203 -8.37 -21.18 -16.11
CA ARG A 203 -7.60 -21.93 -17.12
C ARG A 203 -6.85 -23.14 -16.61
N LYS A 204 -6.44 -23.20 -15.34
CA LYS A 204 -5.46 -24.20 -14.89
C LYS A 204 -5.81 -24.94 -13.59
N GLY A 205 -6.92 -24.69 -12.94
CA GLY A 205 -7.15 -25.28 -11.62
C GLY A 205 -6.02 -24.95 -10.63
N LEU A 206 -5.39 -23.81 -10.78
CA LEU A 206 -4.19 -23.35 -10.05
C LEU A 206 -4.52 -23.00 -8.59
N HIS A 207 -5.34 -23.83 -7.92
CA HIS A 207 -5.54 -23.72 -6.46
C HIS A 207 -4.22 -23.91 -5.68
N THR A 208 -3.20 -24.50 -6.29
CA THR A 208 -1.92 -24.85 -5.62
C THR A 208 -0.86 -23.76 -5.66
N TRP A 209 -1.03 -22.70 -6.48
CA TRP A 209 0.00 -21.65 -6.64
C TRP A 209 -0.34 -20.33 -5.93
N ILE A 210 -1.57 -20.15 -5.47
CA ILE A 210 -2.08 -18.89 -4.89
C ILE A 210 -2.62 -19.14 -3.46
N GLY A 211 -2.39 -20.33 -2.93
CA GLY A 211 -2.76 -20.75 -1.58
C GLY A 211 -1.75 -20.31 -0.52
#